data_a802f4d68befb19ee50c63b423a3315e
#
_entry.id   a802f4d68befb19ee50c63b423a3315e
#
_cell.length_a   1.000
_cell.length_b   1.000
_cell.length_c   1.000
_cell.angle_alpha   90.00
_cell.angle_beta   90.00
_cell.angle_gamma   90.00
#
_symmetry.space_group_name_H-M   'P 1'
#
loop_
_entity.id
_entity.type
_entity.pdbx_description
1 polymer ?
#
loop_
_entity_poly.entity_id
_entity_poly.type
_entity_poly.pdbx_seq_one_letter_code
_entity_poly.pdbx_strand_id
1 'polypeptide(L)'
;MRRIVVVVSTMALIVLVAGGVALAANIQCVVNTTCFGTSMADTMSGTALGDFMFGKAGADTMHGYGDVDTLQGGKGSDHIYGDSGADNSLWGGDLTATETYPDNSNDYVYGGRGNDTIYGGYAQGGVDRLYGQGGNDLIYASQRDAGFNPVTKEIIDCGAGASDEVWFDRNKDVVTNCEIKHGFS
;
A
#
# COMPACT_ATOMS: atom_id res chain seq x y z
N MET A 1 33.87 33.30 11.14
CA MET A 1 34.15 31.86 10.87
C MET A 1 32.83 31.13 10.66
N ARG A 2 32.49 30.83 9.42
CA ARG A 2 31.29 30.04 9.08
C ARG A 2 31.59 28.56 9.33
N ARG A 3 30.86 27.93 10.23
CA ARG A 3 30.95 26.49 10.42
C ARG A 3 30.19 25.82 9.28
N ILE A 4 30.90 25.10 8.44
CA ILE A 4 30.34 24.22 7.42
C ILE A 4 29.87 22.97 8.18
N VAL A 5 28.55 22.78 8.26
CA VAL A 5 27.98 21.52 8.72
C VAL A 5 28.02 20.58 7.52
N VAL A 6 28.93 19.63 7.51
CA VAL A 6 28.93 18.55 6.55
C VAL A 6 27.87 17.54 7.00
N VAL A 7 26.72 17.54 6.36
CA VAL A 7 25.75 16.46 6.50
C VAL A 7 26.33 15.26 5.74
N VAL A 8 26.87 14.31 6.46
CA VAL A 8 27.24 13.02 5.88
C VAL A 8 25.96 12.25 5.68
N SER A 9 25.41 12.33 4.48
CA SER A 9 24.39 11.40 4.02
C SER A 9 25.02 10.01 4.05
N THR A 10 24.53 9.13 4.91
CA THR A 10 24.81 7.70 4.85
C THR A 10 24.15 7.15 3.60
N MET A 11 24.85 7.24 2.47
CA MET A 11 24.46 6.53 1.26
C MET A 11 24.40 5.04 1.62
N ALA A 12 23.22 4.45 1.47
CA ALA A 12 23.08 3.01 1.48
C ALA A 12 24.07 2.46 0.44
N LEU A 13 24.99 1.63 0.90
CA LEU A 13 25.98 0.98 0.06
C LEU A 13 25.25 -0.02 -0.85
N ILE A 14 24.94 0.40 -2.06
CA ILE A 14 24.48 -0.53 -3.09
C ILE A 14 25.70 -1.36 -3.49
N VAL A 15 25.82 -2.56 -2.92
CA VAL A 15 26.80 -3.53 -3.38
C VAL A 15 26.32 -4.10 -4.72
N LEU A 16 26.83 -3.57 -5.80
CA LEU A 16 26.62 -4.12 -7.14
C LEU A 16 27.44 -5.41 -7.23
N VAL A 17 26.83 -6.55 -6.91
CA VAL A 17 27.44 -7.84 -7.18
C VAL A 17 27.20 -8.14 -8.66
N ALA A 18 28.27 -8.09 -9.46
CA ALA A 18 28.28 -8.55 -10.84
C ALA A 18 28.00 -10.06 -10.87
N GLY A 19 26.73 -10.43 -11.06
CA GLY A 19 26.31 -11.83 -11.05
C GLY A 19 24.83 -12.03 -10.74
N GLY A 20 23.95 -11.12 -11.12
CA GLY A 20 22.50 -11.37 -11.30
C GLY A 20 21.70 -11.82 -10.07
N VAL A 21 22.17 -11.62 -8.86
CA VAL A 21 21.34 -11.78 -7.66
C VAL A 21 20.91 -10.39 -7.23
N ALA A 22 19.69 -10.00 -7.60
CA ALA A 22 19.08 -8.84 -7.00
C ALA A 22 18.86 -9.15 -5.51
N LEU A 23 19.30 -8.27 -4.63
CA LEU A 23 19.11 -8.38 -3.20
C LEU A 23 17.95 -7.47 -2.80
N ALA A 24 17.14 -7.96 -1.88
CA ALA A 24 16.15 -7.13 -1.19
C ALA A 24 16.84 -5.86 -0.65
N ALA A 25 16.24 -4.70 -0.92
CA ALA A 25 16.77 -3.42 -0.47
C ALA A 25 16.08 -2.96 0.81
N ASN A 26 16.86 -2.33 1.69
CA ASN A 26 16.32 -1.54 2.79
C ASN A 26 16.39 -0.07 2.39
N ILE A 27 15.24 0.53 2.12
CA ILE A 27 15.13 1.86 1.51
C ILE A 27 14.54 2.82 2.55
N GLN A 28 15.36 3.80 2.95
CA GLN A 28 14.89 4.90 3.78
C GLN A 28 14.51 6.07 2.87
N CYS A 29 13.24 6.47 2.90
CA CYS A 29 12.75 7.61 2.13
C CYS A 29 13.28 8.92 2.70
N VAL A 30 13.38 9.91 1.85
CA VAL A 30 13.85 11.26 2.22
C VAL A 30 12.71 12.23 2.02
N VAL A 31 12.52 13.11 3.00
CA VAL A 31 11.48 14.14 3.01
C VAL A 31 11.40 14.91 1.67
N ASN A 32 10.20 15.10 1.16
CA ASN A 32 9.91 15.79 -0.10
C ASN A 32 10.49 15.12 -1.36
N THR A 33 10.72 13.81 -1.33
CA THR A 33 11.11 13.05 -2.52
C THR A 33 10.21 11.84 -2.71
N THR A 34 9.94 11.48 -3.95
CA THR A 34 9.27 10.21 -4.25
C THR A 34 10.25 9.06 -4.02
N CYS A 35 9.80 8.07 -3.29
CA CYS A 35 10.59 6.91 -2.92
C CYS A 35 10.22 5.72 -3.81
N PHE A 36 11.21 5.10 -4.41
CA PHE A 36 10.99 3.97 -5.31
C PHE A 36 11.72 2.73 -4.83
N GLY A 37 11.00 1.63 -4.78
CA GLY A 37 11.54 0.28 -4.64
C GLY A 37 12.25 -0.21 -5.90
N THR A 38 12.61 -1.47 -5.88
CA THR A 38 13.29 -2.18 -6.97
C THR A 38 12.32 -3.14 -7.69
N SER A 39 12.79 -4.20 -8.28
CA SER A 39 11.98 -5.30 -8.79
C SER A 39 12.05 -6.54 -7.89
N MET A 40 12.46 -6.38 -6.65
CA MET A 40 12.69 -7.42 -5.66
C MET A 40 12.00 -7.03 -4.35
N ALA A 41 11.84 -8.00 -3.47
CA ALA A 41 11.29 -7.75 -2.15
C ALA A 41 12.10 -6.69 -1.40
N ASP A 42 11.48 -5.56 -1.10
CA ASP A 42 12.10 -4.42 -0.45
C ASP A 42 11.48 -4.14 0.93
N THR A 43 12.24 -3.51 1.80
CA THR A 43 11.71 -2.90 3.02
C THR A 43 11.87 -1.39 2.90
N MET A 44 10.76 -0.68 2.87
CA MET A 44 10.72 0.76 2.65
C MET A 44 10.20 1.47 3.90
N SER A 45 10.89 2.48 4.31
CA SER A 45 10.52 3.30 5.48
C SER A 45 10.36 4.75 5.08
N GLY A 46 9.18 5.29 5.29
CA GLY A 46 8.86 6.69 5.14
C GLY A 46 9.45 7.56 6.25
N THR A 47 8.85 8.69 6.46
CA THR A 47 9.28 9.69 7.44
C THR A 47 8.13 10.02 8.43
N ALA A 48 8.23 11.11 9.17
CA ALA A 48 7.13 11.62 9.99
C ALA A 48 6.31 12.70 9.25
N LEU A 49 6.51 12.85 7.96
CA LEU A 49 5.81 13.78 7.05
C LEU A 49 5.28 12.99 5.86
N GLY A 50 4.30 13.53 5.17
CA GLY A 50 3.68 12.86 4.04
C GLY A 50 4.66 12.39 2.96
N ASP A 51 4.57 11.11 2.63
CA ASP A 51 5.46 10.41 1.72
C ASP A 51 4.75 9.88 0.46
N PHE A 52 5.49 9.76 -0.63
CA PHE A 52 5.07 9.07 -1.85
C PHE A 52 6.00 7.89 -2.09
N MET A 53 5.48 6.67 -1.93
CA MET A 53 6.27 5.45 -1.99
C MET A 53 5.69 4.47 -3.00
N PHE A 54 6.57 3.89 -3.83
CA PHE A 54 6.22 2.90 -4.85
C PHE A 54 7.15 1.68 -4.76
N GLY A 55 6.60 0.53 -4.35
CA GLY A 55 7.33 -0.73 -4.21
C GLY A 55 7.79 -1.27 -5.56
N LYS A 56 6.94 -1.20 -6.58
CA LYS A 56 7.09 -1.70 -7.95
C LYS A 56 6.81 -3.19 -8.09
N ALA A 57 7.79 -4.04 -7.84
CA ALA A 57 7.58 -5.48 -7.95
C ALA A 57 8.44 -6.20 -6.91
N GLY A 58 7.93 -7.31 -6.41
CA GLY A 58 8.54 -8.03 -5.31
C GLY A 58 7.52 -8.21 -4.19
N ALA A 59 7.90 -8.83 -3.13
CA ALA A 59 7.08 -8.88 -1.93
C ALA A 59 7.60 -7.79 -0.97
N ASP A 60 6.99 -6.63 -1.03
CA ASP A 60 7.48 -5.43 -0.38
C ASP A 60 6.86 -5.21 1.01
N THR A 61 7.59 -4.59 1.90
CA THR A 61 7.08 -4.11 3.19
C THR A 61 7.29 -2.62 3.29
N MET A 62 6.22 -1.86 3.48
CA MET A 62 6.23 -0.40 3.43
C MET A 62 5.61 0.19 4.68
N HIS A 63 6.27 1.17 5.30
CA HIS A 63 5.78 1.94 6.43
C HIS A 63 5.76 3.43 6.10
N GLY A 64 4.58 4.06 6.17
CA GLY A 64 4.41 5.50 5.98
C GLY A 64 4.88 6.29 7.19
N TYR A 65 4.52 5.87 8.37
CA TYR A 65 4.73 6.42 9.70
C TYR A 65 3.80 7.56 10.07
N GLY A 66 3.90 8.72 9.49
CA GLY A 66 3.08 9.82 9.95
C GLY A 66 2.78 10.90 8.91
N ASP A 67 1.75 11.70 9.20
CA ASP A 67 1.14 12.64 8.25
C ASP A 67 0.41 11.88 7.11
N VAL A 68 0.13 12.52 6.02
CA VAL A 68 -0.68 11.97 4.91
C VAL A 68 0.20 11.29 3.88
N ASP A 69 0.08 9.99 3.77
CA ASP A 69 0.92 9.17 2.88
C ASP A 69 0.17 8.69 1.63
N THR A 70 0.95 8.36 0.63
CA THR A 70 0.53 7.65 -0.58
C THR A 70 1.49 6.49 -0.82
N LEU A 71 1.00 5.28 -0.62
CA LEU A 71 1.79 4.05 -0.71
C LEU A 71 1.21 3.13 -1.76
N GLN A 72 2.04 2.60 -2.64
CA GLN A 72 1.66 1.61 -3.64
C GLN A 72 2.63 0.43 -3.60
N GLY A 73 2.15 -0.76 -3.29
CA GLY A 73 2.92 -2.00 -3.31
C GLY A 73 3.36 -2.36 -4.72
N GLY A 74 2.42 -2.61 -5.59
CA GLY A 74 2.68 -2.92 -6.99
C GLY A 74 2.46 -4.38 -7.31
N LYS A 75 3.45 -5.09 -7.83
CA LYS A 75 3.35 -6.52 -8.15
C LYS A 75 4.02 -7.36 -7.09
N GLY A 76 3.31 -8.36 -6.62
CA GLY A 76 3.80 -9.27 -5.59
C GLY A 76 3.08 -9.07 -4.27
N SER A 77 3.25 -10.02 -3.37
CA SER A 77 2.51 -10.01 -2.10
C SER A 77 3.08 -8.97 -1.15
N ASP A 78 2.40 -7.84 -1.03
CA ASP A 78 2.89 -6.67 -0.33
C ASP A 78 2.27 -6.50 1.06
N HIS A 79 3.03 -5.92 1.96
CA HIS A 79 2.59 -5.50 3.28
C HIS A 79 2.73 -3.99 3.41
N ILE A 80 1.60 -3.28 3.47
CA ILE A 80 1.54 -1.83 3.49
C ILE A 80 0.95 -1.36 4.80
N TYR A 81 1.66 -0.47 5.47
CA TYR A 81 1.28 0.15 6.73
C TYR A 81 1.27 1.67 6.55
N GLY A 82 0.08 2.29 6.63
CA GLY A 82 -0.06 3.75 6.70
C GLY A 82 0.47 4.29 8.02
N ASP A 83 0.27 3.54 9.09
CA ASP A 83 0.68 3.83 10.47
C ASP A 83 -0.12 4.97 11.13
N SER A 84 0.22 6.23 10.95
CA SER A 84 -0.47 7.35 11.63
C SER A 84 -0.64 8.54 10.71
N GLY A 85 -1.84 8.86 10.38
CA GLY A 85 -2.16 9.95 9.48
C GLY A 85 -3.58 9.80 8.97
N ALA A 86 -3.98 10.64 8.06
CA ALA A 86 -5.17 10.43 7.26
C ALA A 86 -4.71 10.10 5.83
N ASP A 87 -4.35 8.84 5.61
CA ASP A 87 -3.65 8.42 4.41
C ASP A 87 -4.58 8.40 3.20
N ASN A 88 -4.20 9.13 2.17
CA ASN A 88 -5.08 9.37 1.04
C ASN A 88 -5.17 8.20 0.06
N SER A 89 -4.16 7.34 0.01
CA SER A 89 -4.11 6.29 -1.00
C SER A 89 -3.13 5.18 -0.60
N LEU A 90 -3.66 4.13 -0.03
CA LEU A 90 -2.93 2.92 0.28
C LEU A 90 -3.37 1.83 -0.70
N TRP A 91 -2.50 1.45 -1.63
CA TRP A 91 -2.79 0.50 -2.70
C TRP A 91 -1.99 -0.78 -2.52
N GLY A 92 -2.67 -1.92 -2.37
CA GLY A 92 -2.01 -3.23 -2.40
C GLY A 92 -1.34 -3.47 -3.75
N GLY A 93 -2.14 -3.53 -4.79
CA GLY A 93 -1.67 -3.82 -6.14
C GLY A 93 -1.28 -2.62 -6.98
N ASP A 94 -1.16 -2.84 -8.29
CA ASP A 94 -0.78 -1.82 -9.27
C ASP A 94 -1.96 -0.87 -9.59
N LEU A 95 -1.67 0.41 -9.78
CA LEU A 95 -2.64 1.46 -10.14
C LEU A 95 -3.11 1.37 -11.60
N THR A 96 -2.47 0.58 -12.44
CA THR A 96 -2.73 0.59 -13.87
C THR A 96 -3.60 -0.58 -14.32
N ALA A 97 -4.89 -0.32 -14.51
CA ALA A 97 -5.84 -1.24 -15.15
C ALA A 97 -5.45 -1.63 -16.60
N THR A 98 -4.39 -1.07 -17.14
CA THR A 98 -3.95 -1.25 -18.52
C THR A 98 -2.90 -2.35 -18.69
N GLU A 99 -2.45 -2.96 -17.58
CA GLU A 99 -1.43 -4.00 -17.66
C GLU A 99 -1.99 -5.31 -18.22
N THR A 100 -1.27 -5.87 -19.17
CA THR A 100 -1.57 -7.17 -19.77
C THR A 100 -1.43 -8.33 -18.80
N TYR A 101 -0.84 -8.07 -17.64
CA TYR A 101 -0.59 -9.02 -16.56
C TYR A 101 -1.03 -8.40 -15.23
N PRO A 102 -2.29 -8.63 -14.81
CA PRO A 102 -2.76 -8.17 -13.51
C PRO A 102 -1.92 -8.79 -12.39
N ASP A 103 -1.78 -8.06 -11.33
CA ASP A 103 -1.26 -8.62 -10.10
C ASP A 103 -2.26 -9.64 -9.55
N ASN A 104 -1.80 -10.87 -9.33
CA ASN A 104 -2.61 -11.96 -8.77
C ASN A 104 -2.12 -12.34 -7.37
N SER A 105 -1.47 -11.45 -6.70
CA SER A 105 -0.86 -11.65 -5.40
C SER A 105 -1.85 -11.38 -4.27
N ASN A 106 -1.49 -11.76 -3.06
CA ASN A 106 -2.27 -11.47 -1.87
C ASN A 106 -1.59 -10.34 -1.11
N ASP A 107 -2.27 -9.22 -0.99
CA ASP A 107 -1.74 -8.05 -0.33
C ASP A 107 -2.35 -7.86 1.06
N TYR A 108 -1.59 -7.22 1.93
CA TYR A 108 -2.02 -6.84 3.27
C TYR A 108 -1.88 -5.33 3.40
N VAL A 109 -3.00 -4.63 3.54
CA VAL A 109 -3.03 -3.18 3.67
C VAL A 109 -3.64 -2.80 5.01
N TYR A 110 -2.91 -2.05 5.79
CA TYR A 110 -3.30 -1.54 7.09
C TYR A 110 -3.31 -0.01 7.06
N GLY A 111 -4.48 0.61 7.25
CA GLY A 111 -4.63 2.06 7.35
C GLY A 111 -3.85 2.60 8.53
N GLY A 112 -4.27 2.24 9.71
CA GLY A 112 -3.59 2.66 10.92
C GLY A 112 -4.43 3.56 11.80
N ARG A 113 -3.89 4.70 12.18
CA ARG A 113 -4.63 5.73 12.91
C ARG A 113 -4.94 6.89 11.97
N GLY A 114 -6.19 7.23 11.84
CA GLY A 114 -6.63 8.34 11.02
C GLY A 114 -7.78 7.93 10.14
N ASN A 115 -8.19 8.80 9.24
CA ASN A 115 -9.24 8.48 8.29
C ASN A 115 -8.58 8.14 6.96
N ASP A 116 -8.49 6.86 6.65
CA ASP A 116 -7.66 6.36 5.58
C ASP A 116 -8.49 5.99 4.34
N THR A 117 -7.86 6.04 3.19
CA THR A 117 -8.44 5.52 1.95
C THR A 117 -7.61 4.35 1.44
N ILE A 118 -8.23 3.17 1.43
CA ILE A 118 -7.57 1.91 1.11
C ILE A 118 -8.15 1.31 -0.16
N TYR A 119 -7.28 0.79 -1.01
CA TYR A 119 -7.61 0.09 -2.24
C TYR A 119 -6.93 -1.28 -2.27
N GLY A 120 -7.69 -2.34 -2.50
CA GLY A 120 -7.14 -3.70 -2.68
C GLY A 120 -6.28 -3.79 -3.94
N GLY A 121 -6.67 -3.11 -4.98
CA GLY A 121 -5.99 -3.13 -6.26
C GLY A 121 -6.86 -3.69 -7.38
N TYR A 122 -6.31 -3.74 -8.60
CA TYR A 122 -7.00 -4.31 -9.76
C TYR A 122 -6.71 -5.82 -9.92
N ALA A 123 -6.66 -6.55 -8.82
CA ALA A 123 -6.32 -7.97 -8.84
C ALA A 123 -7.38 -8.80 -9.59
N GLN A 124 -6.92 -9.71 -10.43
CA GLN A 124 -7.77 -10.75 -11.02
C GLN A 124 -7.60 -12.13 -10.35
N GLY A 125 -6.77 -12.24 -9.31
CA GLY A 125 -6.44 -13.56 -8.74
C GLY A 125 -5.75 -13.52 -7.41
N GLY A 126 -5.84 -12.74 -6.51
CA GLY A 126 -5.32 -12.77 -5.14
C GLY A 126 -6.46 -12.79 -4.11
N VAL A 127 -6.14 -12.87 -2.87
CA VAL A 127 -7.03 -12.61 -1.74
C VAL A 127 -6.39 -11.53 -0.90
N ASP A 128 -6.86 -10.30 -1.07
CA ASP A 128 -6.32 -9.18 -0.33
C ASP A 128 -6.96 -9.06 1.05
N ARG A 129 -6.21 -8.54 1.98
CA ARG A 129 -6.65 -8.28 3.34
C ARG A 129 -6.49 -6.80 3.66
N LEU A 130 -7.63 -6.15 3.85
CA LEU A 130 -7.73 -4.71 4.00
C LEU A 130 -8.23 -4.38 5.40
N TYR A 131 -7.45 -3.64 6.14
CA TYR A 131 -7.72 -3.27 7.53
C TYR A 131 -7.69 -1.74 7.69
N GLY A 132 -8.86 -1.13 7.96
CA GLY A 132 -8.94 0.31 8.27
C GLY A 132 -8.25 0.64 9.58
N GLN A 133 -8.50 -0.15 10.59
CA GLN A 133 -8.04 -0.06 11.97
C GLN A 133 -8.71 1.05 12.77
N GLY A 134 -8.28 2.28 12.75
CA GLY A 134 -8.85 3.29 13.63
C GLY A 134 -9.02 4.67 13.04
N GLY A 135 -10.23 5.10 12.93
CA GLY A 135 -10.67 6.31 12.27
C GLY A 135 -11.95 6.08 11.51
N ASN A 136 -12.32 6.96 10.61
CA ASN A 136 -13.44 6.72 9.69
C ASN A 136 -12.83 6.46 8.31
N ASP A 137 -12.81 5.21 7.92
CA ASP A 137 -12.05 4.75 6.78
C ASP A 137 -12.92 4.54 5.54
N LEU A 138 -12.33 4.68 4.37
CA LEU A 138 -12.95 4.43 3.08
C LEU A 138 -12.20 3.31 2.37
N ILE A 139 -12.85 2.15 2.19
CA ILE A 139 -12.21 0.97 1.63
C ILE A 139 -12.86 0.58 0.30
N TYR A 140 -12.05 0.51 -0.74
CA TYR A 140 -12.41 0.00 -2.05
C TYR A 140 -11.79 -1.38 -2.26
N ALA A 141 -12.51 -2.42 -1.90
CA ALA A 141 -12.05 -3.79 -2.08
C ALA A 141 -12.18 -4.26 -3.53
N SER A 142 -13.23 -3.79 -4.21
CA SER A 142 -13.51 -4.16 -5.59
C SER A 142 -13.57 -2.94 -6.49
N GLN A 143 -12.73 -2.89 -7.50
CA GLN A 143 -12.70 -1.81 -8.50
C GLN A 143 -13.51 -2.20 -9.74
N ARG A 144 -14.83 -2.22 -9.61
CA ARG A 144 -15.75 -2.61 -10.69
C ARG A 144 -15.82 -1.60 -11.84
N ASP A 145 -15.49 -0.34 -11.60
CA ASP A 145 -15.66 0.76 -12.56
C ASP A 145 -14.75 0.66 -13.80
N ALA A 146 -13.73 -0.18 -13.76
CA ALA A 146 -12.83 -0.44 -14.89
C ALA A 146 -13.30 -1.58 -15.82
N GLY A 147 -14.48 -2.15 -15.61
CA GLY A 147 -15.00 -3.27 -16.42
C GLY A 147 -14.36 -4.62 -16.08
N PHE A 148 -13.58 -4.68 -15.04
CA PHE A 148 -13.05 -5.92 -14.49
C PHE A 148 -14.07 -6.54 -13.54
N ASN A 149 -14.32 -7.83 -13.71
CA ASN A 149 -15.10 -8.60 -12.76
C ASN A 149 -14.10 -9.24 -11.78
N PRO A 150 -13.94 -8.73 -10.57
CA PRO A 150 -13.03 -9.33 -9.60
C PRO A 150 -13.45 -10.79 -9.38
N VAL A 151 -12.54 -11.71 -9.66
CA VAL A 151 -12.80 -13.17 -9.49
C VAL A 151 -12.46 -13.64 -8.09
N THR A 152 -11.91 -12.78 -7.27
CA THR A 152 -11.32 -13.09 -5.96
C THR A 152 -12.22 -12.70 -4.82
N LYS A 153 -11.92 -13.27 -3.67
CA LYS A 153 -12.57 -13.02 -2.40
C LYS A 153 -11.65 -12.16 -1.53
N GLU A 154 -12.09 -10.95 -1.22
CA GLU A 154 -11.34 -10.06 -0.32
C GLU A 154 -11.78 -10.25 1.14
N ILE A 155 -10.89 -9.96 2.07
CA ILE A 155 -11.16 -9.97 3.51
C ILE A 155 -10.97 -8.55 4.04
N ILE A 156 -12.07 -7.95 4.49
CA ILE A 156 -12.11 -6.54 4.88
C ILE A 156 -12.53 -6.44 6.34
N ASP A 157 -11.77 -5.69 7.10
CA ASP A 157 -12.10 -5.27 8.45
C ASP A 157 -11.89 -3.77 8.56
N CYS A 158 -12.97 -3.00 8.61
CA CYS A 158 -12.88 -1.56 8.71
C CYS A 158 -12.32 -1.09 10.06
N GLY A 159 -12.55 -1.87 11.11
CA GLY A 159 -11.91 -1.62 12.40
C GLY A 159 -12.75 -0.82 13.37
N ALA A 160 -12.18 0.22 13.94
CA ALA A 160 -12.81 1.04 14.96
C ALA A 160 -13.05 2.46 14.46
N GLY A 161 -14.22 2.72 13.98
CA GLY A 161 -14.71 4.01 13.54
C GLY A 161 -16.19 4.17 13.91
N ALA A 162 -16.77 5.26 13.49
CA ALA A 162 -18.21 5.49 13.65
C ALA A 162 -18.89 5.64 12.28
N SER A 163 -18.10 5.67 11.21
CA SER A 163 -18.60 5.92 9.86
C SER A 163 -17.64 5.35 8.82
N ASP A 164 -17.27 4.10 8.98
CA ASP A 164 -16.44 3.40 8.01
C ASP A 164 -17.25 2.99 6.80
N GLU A 165 -16.71 3.23 5.63
CA GLU A 165 -17.38 2.99 4.36
C GLU A 165 -16.62 1.97 3.52
N VAL A 166 -17.36 0.99 2.94
CA VAL A 166 -16.75 -0.06 2.12
C VAL A 166 -17.51 -0.32 0.84
N TRP A 167 -16.76 -0.47 -0.26
CA TRP A 167 -17.23 -0.90 -1.58
C TRP A 167 -16.71 -2.29 -1.88
N PHE A 168 -17.59 -3.29 -2.07
CA PHE A 168 -17.24 -4.70 -2.08
C PHE A 168 -18.16 -5.57 -2.96
N ASP A 169 -17.74 -6.79 -3.33
CA ASP A 169 -18.57 -7.80 -4.00
C ASP A 169 -19.34 -8.63 -2.95
N ARG A 170 -20.66 -8.50 -2.93
CA ARG A 170 -21.53 -9.18 -1.96
C ARG A 170 -21.44 -10.69 -2.01
N ASN A 171 -21.10 -11.24 -3.15
CA ASN A 171 -21.11 -12.69 -3.35
C ASN A 171 -19.77 -13.34 -3.02
N LYS A 172 -18.73 -12.54 -2.83
CA LYS A 172 -17.36 -13.02 -2.68
C LYS A 172 -16.69 -12.54 -1.40
N ASP A 173 -16.80 -11.25 -1.09
CA ASP A 173 -16.02 -10.62 -0.04
C ASP A 173 -16.56 -10.90 1.36
N VAL A 174 -15.67 -10.93 2.33
CA VAL A 174 -15.99 -10.97 3.76
C VAL A 174 -15.74 -9.60 4.35
N VAL A 175 -16.81 -8.97 4.87
CA VAL A 175 -16.78 -7.61 5.40
C VAL A 175 -17.20 -7.60 6.86
N THR A 176 -16.35 -7.06 7.71
CA THR A 176 -16.55 -6.92 9.16
C THR A 176 -16.33 -5.49 9.63
N ASN A 177 -16.99 -5.09 10.69
CA ASN A 177 -16.82 -3.80 11.38
C ASN A 177 -16.90 -2.55 10.49
N CYS A 178 -17.78 -2.56 9.48
CA CYS A 178 -18.04 -1.40 8.62
C CYS A 178 -19.49 -0.96 8.78
N GLU A 179 -19.73 0.34 8.95
CA GLU A 179 -21.07 0.91 9.17
C GLU A 179 -21.81 1.12 7.86
N ILE A 180 -21.13 1.59 6.82
CA ILE A 180 -21.71 1.93 5.51
C ILE A 180 -21.19 0.93 4.47
N LYS A 181 -22.09 0.14 3.89
CA LYS A 181 -21.74 -0.97 3.00
C LYS A 181 -22.36 -0.82 1.62
N HIS A 182 -21.53 -0.60 0.62
CA HIS A 182 -21.90 -0.53 -0.79
C HIS A 182 -21.53 -1.83 -1.51
N GLY A 183 -22.42 -2.78 -1.49
CA GLY A 183 -22.15 -4.08 -2.10
C GLY A 183 -22.71 -4.17 -3.51
N PHE A 184 -21.89 -4.66 -4.44
CA PHE A 184 -22.27 -5.02 -5.80
C PHE A 184 -22.68 -6.50 -5.87
N SER A 185 -23.42 -6.85 -6.91
CA SER A 185 -23.86 -8.23 -7.18
C SER A 185 -23.45 -8.64 -8.60
#